data_162c1fb9c3678317a44dfc66b1493308
#
_entry.id   162c1fb9c3678317a44dfc66b1493308
#
_cell.length_a   1.000
_cell.length_b   1.000
_cell.length_c   1.000
_cell.angle_alpha   90.00
_cell.angle_beta   90.00
_cell.angle_gamma   90.00
#
_symmetry.space_group_name_H-M   'P 1'
#
loop_
_entity.id
_entity.type
_entity.pdbx_description
1 polymer ?
#
loop_
_entity_poly.entity_id
_entity_poly.type
_entity_poly.pdbx_seq_one_letter_code
_entity_poly.pdbx_strand_id
1 'polypeptide(L)'
;MYKKQLTVQKILCLAAVIVSALVFVYSLGIMTDLYDSLYDTMRNPNNLLKTDVPGSIVYYNMQEFNRVFLLYSIGLILLAVLLFITNTHKRRKYYLGNFAATGIFAVGAVWISIFGHNYIEVFKQQFLQVDFAALKEHAELWGTLYTESTFWFDIHYLVFGLVLVVAALLICNAVWKVRLMKAEAALVEEGRRKTA
;
A
#
# COMPACT_ATOMS: atom_id res chain seq x y z
N MET A 1 30.77 11.14 1.40
CA MET A 1 29.33 11.45 1.48
C MET A 1 28.47 10.59 0.54
N TYR A 2 28.86 10.41 -0.70
CA TYR A 2 28.11 9.62 -1.70
C TYR A 2 27.89 8.14 -1.31
N LYS A 3 28.87 7.48 -0.69
CA LYS A 3 28.72 6.09 -0.21
C LYS A 3 27.61 5.96 0.85
N LYS A 4 27.51 6.93 1.77
CA LYS A 4 26.45 6.93 2.80
C LYS A 4 25.07 7.10 2.17
N GLN A 5 24.93 8.06 1.25
CA GLN A 5 23.67 8.27 0.52
C GLN A 5 23.23 7.01 -0.25
N LEU A 6 24.15 6.33 -0.92
CA LEU A 6 23.84 5.10 -1.66
C LEU A 6 23.40 3.96 -0.73
N THR A 7 23.98 3.85 0.46
CA THR A 7 23.57 2.87 1.47
C THR A 7 22.15 3.16 1.96
N VAL A 8 21.86 4.43 2.31
CA VAL A 8 20.52 4.86 2.71
C VAL A 8 19.51 4.59 1.59
N GLN A 9 19.85 4.89 0.35
CA GLN A 9 18.99 4.61 -0.81
C GLN A 9 18.63 3.13 -0.91
N LYS A 10 19.59 2.22 -0.75
CA LYS A 10 19.31 0.77 -0.79
C LYS A 10 18.40 0.31 0.35
N ILE A 11 18.63 0.83 1.55
CA ILE A 11 17.80 0.51 2.72
C ILE A 11 16.35 1.00 2.48
N LEU A 12 16.18 2.22 1.98
CA LEU A 12 14.85 2.77 1.70
C LEU A 12 14.14 2.03 0.55
N CYS A 13 14.86 1.61 -0.49
CA CYS A 13 14.28 0.80 -1.55
C CYS A 13 13.84 -0.59 -1.04
N LEU A 14 14.61 -1.21 -0.14
CA LEU A 14 14.21 -2.46 0.51
C LEU A 14 12.98 -2.23 1.41
N ALA A 15 12.99 -1.16 2.20
CA ALA A 15 11.85 -0.78 3.02
C ALA A 15 10.58 -0.58 2.18
N ALA A 16 10.70 0.04 0.98
CA ALA A 16 9.58 0.20 0.06
C ALA A 16 8.98 -1.15 -0.37
N VAL A 17 9.81 -2.15 -0.65
CA VAL A 17 9.34 -3.51 -0.98
C VAL A 17 8.61 -4.14 0.22
N ILE A 18 9.18 -4.01 1.42
CA ILE A 18 8.59 -4.57 2.65
C ILE A 18 7.23 -3.92 2.95
N VAL A 19 7.14 -2.58 2.94
CA VAL A 19 5.86 -1.92 3.24
C VAL A 19 4.81 -2.18 2.15
N SER A 20 5.21 -2.32 0.89
CA SER A 20 4.30 -2.71 -0.20
C SER A 20 3.77 -4.14 0.00
N ALA A 21 4.63 -5.06 0.46
CA ALA A 21 4.21 -6.42 0.83
C ALA A 21 3.25 -6.41 2.03
N LEU A 22 3.44 -5.51 3.01
CA LEU A 22 2.49 -5.34 4.12
C LEU A 22 1.13 -4.85 3.64
N VAL A 23 1.06 -3.93 2.67
CA VAL A 23 -0.22 -3.51 2.05
C VAL A 23 -0.91 -4.70 1.38
N PHE A 24 -0.16 -5.55 0.69
CA PHE A 24 -0.71 -6.76 0.07
C PHE A 24 -1.25 -7.75 1.10
N VAL A 25 -0.50 -8.05 2.15
CA VAL A 25 -0.96 -8.92 3.24
C VAL A 25 -2.20 -8.34 3.91
N TYR A 26 -2.22 -7.03 4.13
CA TYR A 26 -3.38 -6.33 4.66
C TYR A 26 -4.61 -6.48 3.75
N SER A 27 -4.45 -6.36 2.42
CA SER A 27 -5.55 -6.54 1.47
C SER A 27 -6.12 -7.96 1.48
N LEU A 28 -5.27 -8.98 1.73
CA LEU A 28 -5.73 -10.36 1.93
C LEU A 28 -6.49 -10.52 3.23
N GLY A 29 -6.02 -9.92 4.34
CA GLY A 29 -6.67 -10.01 5.64
C GLY A 29 -8.07 -9.39 5.62
N ILE A 30 -8.22 -8.20 5.06
CA ILE A 30 -9.53 -7.55 4.94
C ILE A 30 -10.49 -8.35 4.05
N MET A 31 -9.95 -9.08 3.06
CA MET A 31 -10.72 -9.93 2.18
C MET A 31 -11.25 -11.19 2.87
N THR A 32 -10.42 -11.86 3.67
CA THR A 32 -10.75 -13.18 4.24
C THR A 32 -11.54 -13.08 5.54
N ASP A 33 -11.21 -12.13 6.41
CA ASP A 33 -11.79 -12.09 7.76
C ASP A 33 -13.16 -11.39 7.83
N LEU A 34 -13.48 -10.51 6.87
CA LEU A 34 -14.67 -9.68 6.99
C LEU A 34 -15.90 -10.20 6.25
N TYR A 35 -15.77 -11.06 5.21
CA TYR A 35 -16.95 -11.45 4.45
C TYR A 35 -16.96 -12.86 3.86
N ASP A 36 -15.95 -13.64 4.11
CA ASP A 36 -15.73 -14.91 3.43
C ASP A 36 -16.92 -15.88 3.54
N SER A 37 -17.52 -15.99 4.70
CA SER A 37 -18.55 -17.00 4.94
C SER A 37 -19.99 -16.53 4.69
N LEU A 38 -20.24 -15.21 4.71
CA LEU A 38 -21.58 -14.67 4.56
C LEU A 38 -22.05 -14.56 3.11
N TYR A 39 -21.11 -14.22 2.20
CA TYR A 39 -21.41 -14.01 0.78
C TYR A 39 -20.38 -14.71 -0.10
N ASP A 40 -20.67 -15.94 -0.48
CA ASP A 40 -19.84 -16.72 -1.38
C ASP A 40 -20.25 -16.50 -2.85
N THR A 41 -19.89 -15.35 -3.38
CA THR A 41 -20.16 -15.03 -4.78
C THR A 41 -19.24 -15.73 -5.77
N MET A 42 -18.07 -16.24 -5.33
CA MET A 42 -17.14 -16.96 -6.18
C MET A 42 -17.68 -18.35 -6.55
N ARG A 43 -18.33 -19.04 -5.58
CA ARG A 43 -18.90 -20.36 -5.81
C ARG A 43 -20.30 -20.31 -6.42
N ASN A 44 -21.06 -19.27 -6.07
CA ASN A 44 -22.42 -19.12 -6.57
C ASN A 44 -22.73 -17.65 -6.87
N PRO A 45 -22.37 -17.15 -8.07
CA PRO A 45 -22.57 -15.75 -8.45
C PRO A 45 -24.04 -15.30 -8.46
N ASN A 46 -24.99 -16.24 -8.48
CA ASN A 46 -26.43 -15.94 -8.41
C ASN A 46 -26.93 -15.81 -6.96
N ASN A 47 -26.13 -16.16 -5.96
CA ASN A 47 -26.50 -16.07 -4.56
C ASN A 47 -26.04 -14.74 -3.97
N LEU A 48 -26.75 -13.68 -4.32
CA LEU A 48 -26.39 -12.31 -3.95
C LEU A 48 -26.52 -12.03 -2.45
N LEU A 49 -27.47 -12.69 -1.77
CA LEU A 49 -27.71 -12.53 -0.35
C LEU A 49 -27.86 -13.91 0.31
N LYS A 50 -26.97 -14.21 1.25
CA LYS A 50 -27.06 -15.44 2.06
C LYS A 50 -27.88 -15.25 3.34
N THR A 51 -28.11 -14.01 3.76
CA THR A 51 -28.72 -13.72 5.04
C THR A 51 -29.53 -12.43 4.98
N ASP A 52 -30.64 -12.43 5.72
CA ASP A 52 -31.51 -11.25 5.94
C ASP A 52 -31.09 -10.44 7.17
N VAL A 53 -29.90 -10.68 7.72
CA VAL A 53 -29.41 -9.95 8.89
C VAL A 53 -29.26 -8.46 8.55
N PRO A 54 -29.89 -7.57 9.33
CA PRO A 54 -29.82 -6.13 9.08
C PRO A 54 -28.38 -5.61 9.04
N GLY A 55 -28.03 -4.82 8.04
CA GLY A 55 -26.69 -4.24 7.84
C GLY A 55 -25.67 -5.17 7.20
N SER A 56 -25.92 -6.48 7.10
CA SER A 56 -24.96 -7.46 6.57
C SER A 56 -24.60 -7.26 5.09
N ILE A 57 -25.33 -6.44 4.34
CA ILE A 57 -25.05 -6.08 2.95
C ILE A 57 -23.65 -5.44 2.78
N VAL A 58 -23.05 -4.90 3.85
CA VAL A 58 -21.69 -4.35 3.82
C VAL A 58 -20.68 -5.39 3.36
N TYR A 59 -20.81 -6.63 3.77
CA TYR A 59 -19.91 -7.73 3.39
C TYR A 59 -19.94 -8.00 1.89
N TYR A 60 -21.12 -7.87 1.27
CA TYR A 60 -21.24 -7.96 -0.17
C TYR A 60 -20.60 -6.76 -0.88
N ASN A 61 -20.89 -5.54 -0.42
CA ASN A 61 -20.39 -4.31 -1.03
C ASN A 61 -18.86 -4.20 -0.97
N MET A 62 -18.24 -4.79 0.04
CA MET A 62 -16.78 -4.80 0.18
C MET A 62 -16.07 -5.68 -0.86
N GLN A 63 -16.73 -6.66 -1.47
CA GLN A 63 -16.07 -7.62 -2.36
C GLN A 63 -15.46 -6.97 -3.62
N GLU A 64 -16.18 -6.02 -4.22
CA GLU A 64 -15.66 -5.30 -5.39
C GLU A 64 -14.47 -4.41 -5.02
N PHE A 65 -14.60 -3.65 -3.94
CA PHE A 65 -13.50 -2.84 -3.41
C PHE A 65 -12.26 -3.70 -3.17
N ASN A 66 -12.41 -4.82 -2.46
CA ASN A 66 -11.29 -5.65 -2.10
C ASN A 66 -10.56 -6.24 -3.31
N ARG A 67 -11.29 -6.64 -4.35
CA ARG A 67 -10.66 -7.10 -5.60
C ARG A 67 -9.83 -6.00 -6.24
N VAL A 68 -10.35 -4.77 -6.30
CA VAL A 68 -9.61 -3.63 -6.85
C VAL A 68 -8.44 -3.25 -5.96
N PHE A 69 -8.62 -3.24 -4.64
CA PHE A 69 -7.58 -2.94 -3.67
C PHE A 69 -6.43 -3.96 -3.71
N LEU A 70 -6.75 -5.26 -3.85
CA LEU A 70 -5.78 -6.31 -4.06
C LEU A 70 -4.94 -6.06 -5.32
N LEU A 71 -5.56 -5.72 -6.43
CA LEU A 71 -4.84 -5.40 -7.68
C LEU A 71 -3.93 -4.19 -7.53
N TYR A 72 -4.37 -3.14 -6.82
CA TYR A 72 -3.53 -1.97 -6.53
C TYR A 72 -2.35 -2.31 -5.61
N SER A 73 -2.55 -3.19 -4.64
CA SER A 73 -1.46 -3.65 -3.76
C SER A 73 -0.39 -4.43 -4.52
N ILE A 74 -0.79 -5.29 -5.46
CA ILE A 74 0.13 -5.98 -6.38
C ILE A 74 0.88 -4.96 -7.24
N GLY A 75 0.16 -3.98 -7.79
CA GLY A 75 0.75 -2.88 -8.55
C GLY A 75 1.80 -2.12 -7.74
N LEU A 76 1.53 -1.83 -6.47
CA LEU A 76 2.47 -1.16 -5.58
C LEU A 76 3.75 -1.99 -5.34
N ILE A 77 3.62 -3.31 -5.17
CA ILE A 77 4.78 -4.22 -5.07
C ILE A 77 5.63 -4.15 -6.36
N LEU A 78 5.00 -4.22 -7.53
CA LEU A 78 5.72 -4.14 -8.80
C LEU A 78 6.45 -2.81 -8.95
N LEU A 79 5.84 -1.70 -8.53
CA LEU A 79 6.49 -0.38 -8.51
C LEU A 79 7.67 -0.35 -7.52
N ALA A 80 7.54 -0.96 -6.35
CA ALA A 80 8.61 -1.05 -5.36
C ALA A 80 9.79 -1.91 -5.87
N VAL A 81 9.51 -3.01 -6.56
CA VAL A 81 10.54 -3.85 -7.20
C VAL A 81 11.24 -3.08 -8.31
N LEU A 82 10.50 -2.38 -9.17
CA LEU A 82 11.08 -1.51 -10.20
C LEU A 82 11.97 -0.42 -9.59
N LEU A 83 11.49 0.22 -8.52
CA LEU A 83 12.27 1.19 -7.75
C LEU A 83 13.55 0.56 -7.21
N PHE A 84 13.49 -0.62 -6.61
CA PHE A 84 14.63 -1.33 -6.07
C PHE A 84 15.67 -1.63 -7.17
N ILE A 85 15.26 -2.21 -8.29
CA ILE A 85 16.15 -2.56 -9.41
C ILE A 85 16.82 -1.31 -9.98
N THR A 86 16.05 -0.24 -10.24
CA THR A 86 16.59 0.97 -10.86
C THR A 86 17.51 1.75 -9.93
N ASN A 87 17.26 1.75 -8.61
CA ASN A 87 18.00 2.57 -7.65
C ASN A 87 19.17 1.84 -6.97
N THR A 88 19.27 0.52 -7.06
CA THR A 88 20.40 -0.24 -6.50
C THR A 88 21.55 -0.43 -7.48
N HIS A 89 21.36 -0.15 -8.76
CA HIS A 89 22.39 -0.27 -9.78
C HIS A 89 23.49 0.79 -9.63
N LYS A 90 24.78 0.38 -9.73
CA LYS A 90 25.94 1.26 -9.52
C LYS A 90 26.19 2.26 -10.65
N ARG A 91 25.52 2.15 -11.81
CA ARG A 91 25.83 2.98 -12.99
C ARG A 91 25.19 4.37 -12.88
N ARG A 92 26.04 5.41 -12.92
CA ARG A 92 25.63 6.84 -12.94
C ARG A 92 24.68 7.22 -14.08
N LYS A 93 24.61 6.44 -15.16
CA LYS A 93 23.84 6.75 -16.39
C LYS A 93 22.32 6.70 -16.22
N TYR A 94 21.79 6.19 -15.09
CA TYR A 94 20.34 6.00 -14.89
C TYR A 94 19.71 7.00 -13.92
N TYR A 95 20.23 8.22 -13.84
CA TYR A 95 19.66 9.22 -12.92
C TYR A 95 18.18 9.50 -13.21
N LEU A 96 17.82 9.71 -14.47
CA LEU A 96 16.44 10.03 -14.86
C LEU A 96 15.50 8.87 -14.50
N GLY A 97 15.88 7.63 -14.80
CA GLY A 97 15.11 6.44 -14.44
C GLY A 97 14.93 6.27 -12.93
N ASN A 98 15.98 6.59 -12.13
CA ASN A 98 15.90 6.52 -10.69
C ASN A 98 14.90 7.55 -10.10
N PHE A 99 14.92 8.79 -10.60
CA PHE A 99 13.99 9.82 -10.15
C PHE A 99 12.57 9.54 -10.62
N ALA A 100 12.41 9.08 -11.87
CA ALA A 100 11.11 8.68 -12.40
C ALA A 100 10.50 7.53 -11.58
N ALA A 101 11.27 6.46 -11.31
CA ALA A 101 10.81 5.33 -10.49
C ALA A 101 10.44 5.77 -9.06
N THR A 102 11.22 6.67 -8.46
CA THR A 102 10.92 7.22 -7.13
C THR A 102 9.62 8.04 -7.15
N GLY A 103 9.44 8.89 -8.17
CA GLY A 103 8.23 9.69 -8.32
C GLY A 103 6.98 8.83 -8.56
N ILE A 104 7.07 7.83 -9.44
CA ILE A 104 5.96 6.92 -9.75
C ILE A 104 5.57 6.11 -8.51
N PHE A 105 6.56 5.58 -7.76
CA PHE A 105 6.29 4.87 -6.50
C PHE A 105 5.61 5.78 -5.48
N ALA A 106 6.10 7.02 -5.31
CA ALA A 106 5.51 7.97 -4.35
C ALA A 106 4.06 8.32 -4.72
N VAL A 107 3.78 8.55 -6.00
CA VAL A 107 2.41 8.79 -6.49
C VAL A 107 1.53 7.56 -6.24
N GLY A 108 2.01 6.36 -6.55
CA GLY A 108 1.28 5.10 -6.29
C GLY A 108 0.99 4.89 -4.80
N ALA A 109 1.97 5.18 -3.93
CA ALA A 109 1.83 5.10 -2.48
C ALA A 109 0.75 6.07 -1.94
N VAL A 110 0.75 7.31 -2.41
CA VAL A 110 -0.28 8.31 -2.05
C VAL A 110 -1.65 7.90 -2.58
N TRP A 111 -1.71 7.46 -3.83
CA TRP A 111 -2.96 7.03 -4.46
C TRP A 111 -3.62 5.88 -3.71
N ILE A 112 -2.87 4.79 -3.44
CA ILE A 112 -3.44 3.61 -2.75
C ILE A 112 -3.85 3.94 -1.31
N SER A 113 -3.12 4.85 -0.64
CA SER A 113 -3.45 5.29 0.71
C SER A 113 -4.74 6.11 0.75
N ILE A 114 -4.93 7.05 -0.17
CA ILE A 114 -6.16 7.86 -0.25
C ILE A 114 -7.34 6.99 -0.68
N PHE A 115 -7.15 6.17 -1.73
CA PHE A 115 -8.18 5.26 -2.22
C PHE A 115 -8.61 4.30 -1.11
N GLY A 116 -7.67 3.60 -0.49
CA GLY A 116 -7.96 2.63 0.56
C GLY A 116 -8.62 3.29 1.77
N HIS A 117 -8.06 4.39 2.27
CA HIS A 117 -8.61 5.11 3.43
C HIS A 117 -10.08 5.51 3.22
N ASN A 118 -10.40 6.14 2.09
CA ASN A 118 -11.75 6.63 1.83
C ASN A 118 -12.78 5.49 1.81
N TYR A 119 -12.48 4.38 1.18
CA TYR A 119 -13.41 3.24 1.13
C TYR A 119 -13.49 2.49 2.45
N ILE A 120 -12.35 2.27 3.12
CA ILE A 120 -12.30 1.54 4.39
C ILE A 120 -13.08 2.28 5.47
N GLU A 121 -12.99 3.61 5.55
CA GLU A 121 -13.77 4.40 6.51
C GLU A 121 -15.27 4.30 6.24
N VAL A 122 -15.70 4.38 4.98
CA VAL A 122 -17.12 4.21 4.63
C VAL A 122 -17.62 2.81 5.03
N PHE A 123 -16.87 1.77 4.72
CA PHE A 123 -17.24 0.40 5.08
C PHE A 123 -17.20 0.17 6.59
N LYS A 124 -16.27 0.79 7.32
CA LYS A 124 -16.25 0.74 8.77
C LYS A 124 -17.55 1.31 9.38
N GLN A 125 -18.01 2.46 8.87
CA GLN A 125 -19.27 3.04 9.33
C GLN A 125 -20.48 2.15 9.03
N GLN A 126 -20.50 1.49 7.88
CA GLN A 126 -21.56 0.53 7.54
C GLN A 126 -21.44 -0.74 8.40
N PHE A 127 -20.25 -1.24 8.65
CA PHE A 127 -19.99 -2.40 9.51
C PHE A 127 -20.50 -2.18 10.94
N LEU A 128 -20.33 -0.99 11.50
CA LEU A 128 -20.83 -0.65 12.82
C LEU A 128 -22.38 -0.60 12.92
N GLN A 129 -23.07 -0.66 11.79
CA GLN A 129 -24.54 -0.71 11.73
C GLN A 129 -25.09 -2.14 11.60
N VAL A 130 -24.23 -3.15 11.54
CA VAL A 130 -24.61 -4.56 11.48
C VAL A 130 -25.28 -4.97 12.80
N ASP A 131 -26.41 -5.66 12.71
CA ASP A 131 -27.03 -6.28 13.88
C ASP A 131 -26.27 -7.56 14.25
N PHE A 132 -25.26 -7.40 15.10
CA PHE A 132 -24.42 -8.52 15.56
C PHE A 132 -25.18 -9.54 16.40
N ALA A 133 -26.29 -9.14 17.06
CA ALA A 133 -27.12 -10.09 17.81
C ALA A 133 -27.83 -11.05 16.85
N ALA A 134 -28.48 -10.51 15.80
CA ALA A 134 -29.08 -11.31 14.75
C ALA A 134 -28.03 -12.11 13.95
N LEU A 135 -26.82 -11.54 13.73
CA LEU A 135 -25.74 -12.22 13.05
C LEU A 135 -25.23 -13.43 13.86
N LYS A 136 -25.17 -13.32 15.18
CA LYS A 136 -24.78 -14.41 16.07
C LYS A 136 -25.80 -15.56 16.01
N GLU A 137 -27.09 -15.26 16.06
CA GLU A 137 -28.15 -16.26 15.92
C GLU A 137 -28.06 -16.98 14.57
N HIS A 138 -27.86 -16.22 13.48
CA HIS A 138 -27.64 -16.78 12.15
C HIS A 138 -26.40 -17.69 12.12
N ALA A 139 -25.30 -17.28 12.75
CA ALA A 139 -24.06 -18.04 12.77
C ALA A 139 -24.22 -19.37 13.53
N GLU A 140 -24.97 -19.39 14.64
CA GLU A 140 -25.28 -20.61 15.41
C GLU A 140 -26.12 -21.59 14.59
N LEU A 141 -27.05 -21.09 13.76
CA LEU A 141 -27.92 -21.93 12.93
C LEU A 141 -27.21 -22.49 11.69
N TRP A 142 -26.33 -21.71 11.07
CA TRP A 142 -25.76 -22.03 9.75
C TRP A 142 -24.25 -22.28 9.77
N GLY A 143 -23.61 -22.18 10.93
CA GLY A 143 -22.17 -22.40 11.09
C GLY A 143 -21.32 -21.35 10.37
N THR A 144 -21.82 -20.13 10.18
CA THR A 144 -21.05 -19.05 9.53
C THR A 144 -20.04 -18.44 10.50
N LEU A 145 -18.85 -18.12 9.99
CA LEU A 145 -17.83 -17.39 10.74
C LEU A 145 -18.06 -15.88 10.58
N TYR A 146 -17.89 -15.13 11.65
CA TYR A 146 -17.98 -13.68 11.65
C TYR A 146 -17.07 -13.07 12.73
N THR A 147 -16.83 -11.78 12.63
CA THR A 147 -16.11 -11.01 13.64
C THR A 147 -16.87 -9.72 13.94
N GLU A 148 -16.86 -9.30 15.20
CA GLU A 148 -17.36 -7.99 15.65
C GLU A 148 -16.22 -6.96 15.76
N SER A 149 -14.98 -7.39 15.54
CA SER A 149 -13.79 -6.56 15.70
C SER A 149 -13.63 -5.60 14.53
N THR A 150 -13.35 -4.34 14.85
CA THR A 150 -12.97 -3.31 13.87
C THR A 150 -11.48 -3.34 13.51
N PHE A 151 -10.71 -4.31 14.00
CA PHE A 151 -9.26 -4.39 13.85
C PHE A 151 -8.80 -4.19 12.40
N TRP A 152 -9.44 -4.87 11.44
CA TRP A 152 -9.05 -4.79 10.03
C TRP A 152 -9.36 -3.42 9.40
N PHE A 153 -10.36 -2.72 9.93
CA PHE A 153 -10.60 -1.35 9.53
C PHE A 153 -9.59 -0.38 10.15
N ASP A 154 -9.17 -0.60 11.40
CA ASP A 154 -8.32 0.33 12.13
C ASP A 154 -6.84 0.21 11.75
N ILE A 155 -6.35 -0.99 11.47
CA ILE A 155 -4.94 -1.23 11.17
C ILE A 155 -4.46 -0.53 9.88
N HIS A 156 -5.38 -0.12 8.99
CA HIS A 156 -5.02 0.58 7.76
C HIS A 156 -4.27 1.88 8.02
N TYR A 157 -4.55 2.58 9.13
CA TYR A 157 -3.82 3.80 9.50
C TYR A 157 -2.33 3.53 9.68
N LEU A 158 -1.99 2.41 10.35
CA LEU A 158 -0.61 2.01 10.53
C LEU A 158 0.03 1.62 9.19
N VAL A 159 -0.64 0.79 8.42
CA VAL A 159 -0.14 0.27 7.15
C VAL A 159 0.11 1.40 6.15
N PHE A 160 -0.87 2.27 5.93
CA PHE A 160 -0.72 3.41 5.03
C PHE A 160 0.24 4.47 5.57
N GLY A 161 0.27 4.70 6.89
CA GLY A 161 1.24 5.57 7.52
C GLY A 161 2.67 5.13 7.23
N LEU A 162 2.98 3.85 7.35
CA LEU A 162 4.30 3.30 7.02
C LEU A 162 4.67 3.49 5.54
N VAL A 163 3.73 3.25 4.63
CA VAL A 163 3.94 3.45 3.19
C VAL A 163 4.26 4.92 2.87
N LEU A 164 3.48 5.85 3.43
CA LEU A 164 3.67 7.28 3.22
C LEU A 164 4.99 7.80 3.81
N VAL A 165 5.38 7.30 5.00
CA VAL A 165 6.67 7.64 5.62
C VAL A 165 7.82 7.18 4.73
N VAL A 166 7.79 5.94 4.22
CA VAL A 166 8.83 5.43 3.33
C VAL A 166 8.88 6.24 2.02
N ALA A 167 7.73 6.58 1.43
CA ALA A 167 7.66 7.42 0.24
C ALA A 167 8.27 8.82 0.48
N ALA A 168 7.97 9.46 1.61
CA ALA A 168 8.55 10.74 2.00
C ALA A 168 10.07 10.65 2.17
N LEU A 169 10.56 9.60 2.85
CA LEU A 169 12.01 9.39 3.04
C LEU A 169 12.73 9.14 1.70
N LEU A 170 12.10 8.45 0.74
CA LEU A 170 12.64 8.28 -0.61
C LEU A 170 12.75 9.60 -1.34
N ILE A 171 11.75 10.48 -1.24
CA ILE A 171 11.80 11.83 -1.81
C ILE A 171 12.92 12.66 -1.17
N CYS A 172 13.02 12.65 0.17
CA CYS A 172 14.10 13.35 0.88
C CYS A 172 15.48 12.84 0.45
N ASN A 173 15.63 11.52 0.29
CA ASN A 173 16.87 10.93 -0.20
C ASN A 173 17.18 11.33 -1.66
N ALA A 174 16.16 11.44 -2.52
CA ALA A 174 16.32 11.92 -3.89
C ALA A 174 16.80 13.39 -3.92
N VAL A 175 16.23 14.25 -3.08
CA VAL A 175 16.68 15.64 -2.92
C VAL A 175 18.13 15.70 -2.42
N TRP A 176 18.49 14.87 -1.44
CA TRP A 176 19.86 14.78 -0.97
C TRP A 176 20.82 14.38 -2.08
N LYS A 177 20.47 13.39 -2.90
CA LYS A 177 21.23 12.96 -4.07
C LYS A 177 21.47 14.11 -5.06
N VAL A 178 20.42 14.90 -5.36
CA VAL A 178 20.54 16.07 -6.25
C VAL A 178 21.52 17.11 -5.70
N ARG A 179 21.46 17.39 -4.39
CA ARG A 179 22.39 18.32 -3.74
C ARG A 179 23.85 17.87 -3.85
N LEU A 180 24.11 16.56 -3.63
CA LEU A 180 25.44 15.99 -3.77
C LEU A 180 25.96 16.09 -5.21
N MET A 181 25.10 15.83 -6.20
CA MET A 181 25.44 15.95 -7.62
C MET A 181 25.80 17.38 -8.01
N LYS A 182 25.05 18.38 -7.53
CA LYS A 182 25.35 19.80 -7.77
C LYS A 182 26.67 20.22 -7.14
N ALA A 183 26.94 19.78 -5.91
CA ALA A 183 28.20 20.05 -5.23
C ALA A 183 29.41 19.43 -5.97
N GLU A 184 29.27 18.18 -6.47
CA GLU A 184 30.31 17.55 -7.28
C GLU A 184 30.56 18.30 -8.59
N ALA A 185 29.50 18.73 -9.27
CA ALA A 185 29.62 19.50 -10.53
C ALA A 185 30.36 20.83 -10.30
N ALA A 186 30.06 21.55 -9.22
CA ALA A 186 30.73 22.80 -8.86
C ALA A 186 32.23 22.60 -8.60
N LEU A 187 32.63 21.53 -7.90
CA LEU A 187 34.03 21.21 -7.65
C LEU A 187 34.79 20.88 -8.94
N VAL A 188 34.16 20.17 -9.88
CA VAL A 188 34.76 19.84 -11.19
C VAL A 188 34.96 21.13 -12.00
N GLU A 189 34.01 22.05 -11.98
CA GLU A 189 34.12 23.32 -12.70
C GLU A 189 35.25 24.21 -12.11
N GLU A 190 35.34 24.29 -10.78
CA GLU A 190 36.41 25.01 -10.11
C GLU A 190 37.77 24.42 -10.42
N GLY A 191 37.89 23.09 -10.44
CA GLY A 191 39.12 22.42 -10.83
C GLY A 191 39.56 22.75 -12.26
N ARG A 192 38.61 22.81 -13.21
CA ARG A 192 38.91 23.20 -14.60
C ARG A 192 39.41 24.64 -14.72
N ARG A 193 38.80 25.58 -13.94
CA ARG A 193 39.23 27.00 -13.95
C ARG A 193 40.66 27.19 -13.39
N LYS A 194 41.11 26.33 -12.47
CA LYS A 194 42.44 26.39 -11.89
C LYS A 194 43.52 25.78 -12.80
N THR A 195 43.14 24.97 -13.78
CA THR A 195 44.05 24.30 -14.73
C THR A 195 44.07 24.95 -16.12
N ALA A 196 43.24 25.91 -16.39
CA ALA A 196 43.23 26.75 -17.59
C ALA A 196 43.92 28.09 -17.32
#